data_1fe5dc6225e4169a603331c82aaaa9ed
#
_entry.id   1fe5dc6225e4169a603331c82aaaa9ed
#
_cell.length_a   1.000
_cell.length_b   1.000
_cell.length_c   1.000
_cell.angle_alpha   90.00
_cell.angle_beta   90.00
_cell.angle_gamma   90.00
#
_symmetry.space_group_name_H-M   'P 1'
#
loop_
_entity.id
_entity.type
_entity.pdbx_description
1 polymer ?
#
loop_
_entity_poly.entity_id
_entity_poly.type
_entity_poly.pdbx_seq_one_letter_code
_entity_poly.pdbx_strand_id
1 'polypeptide(L)'
;DAFAQKGVEMVLPSDAPKILTAADIVVLAIKPQVVESVAEDIAPYIADKLIVSILAGVSTQRLSELFNSDTIVRCMPNLPASIGVGATGLFAFNKVSAEYKAQAAAILQSCGIAVWVNDETLLHVVTAVSGSSPAYFFYMLEAMVEKAVQLGLDEQTAKLLAVQSLIGAGFLAKDDDLAVLRQKVTSKGGTTQAAIDAFEAQNFAKIVDNAMQACVNRSQELAK
;
A
#
# COMPACT_ATOMS: atom_id res chain seq x y z
N ASP A 1 -13.02 -17.88 18.02
CA ASP A 1 -12.20 -16.75 17.64
C ASP A 1 -11.41 -17.08 16.36
N ALA A 2 -11.64 -16.32 15.27
CA ALA A 2 -11.06 -16.58 13.96
C ALA A 2 -9.51 -16.48 13.94
N PHE A 3 -8.92 -15.75 14.88
CA PHE A 3 -7.46 -15.61 15.01
C PHE A 3 -6.86 -16.81 15.75
N ALA A 4 -7.50 -17.29 16.82
CA ALA A 4 -7.03 -18.47 17.55
C ALA A 4 -6.94 -19.72 16.66
N GLN A 5 -7.88 -19.87 15.70
CA GLN A 5 -7.87 -20.96 14.70
C GLN A 5 -6.66 -20.91 13.76
N LYS A 6 -6.00 -19.74 13.65
CA LYS A 6 -4.78 -19.52 12.85
C LYS A 6 -3.50 -19.59 13.68
N GLY A 7 -3.57 -20.03 14.93
CA GLY A 7 -2.43 -20.09 15.84
C GLY A 7 -1.99 -18.73 16.38
N VAL A 8 -2.86 -17.70 16.29
CA VAL A 8 -2.58 -16.37 16.84
C VAL A 8 -3.09 -16.30 18.27
N GLU A 9 -2.20 -16.01 19.22
CA GLU A 9 -2.57 -15.73 20.61
C GLU A 9 -3.05 -14.28 20.71
N MET A 10 -4.24 -14.09 21.27
CA MET A 10 -4.79 -12.77 21.58
C MET A 10 -4.70 -12.53 23.07
N VAL A 11 -4.14 -11.39 23.45
CA VAL A 11 -3.94 -11.01 24.85
C VAL A 11 -4.57 -9.66 25.16
N LEU A 12 -4.86 -9.44 26.41
CA LEU A 12 -5.29 -8.12 26.89
C LEU A 12 -4.09 -7.17 26.96
N PRO A 13 -4.30 -5.85 26.89
CA PRO A 13 -3.22 -4.87 27.05
C PRO A 13 -2.41 -5.04 28.34
N SER A 14 -3.03 -5.51 29.43
CA SER A 14 -2.34 -5.82 30.69
C SER A 14 -1.27 -6.90 30.59
N ASP A 15 -1.39 -7.81 29.63
CA ASP A 15 -0.46 -8.93 29.41
C ASP A 15 0.57 -8.61 28.31
N ALA A 16 0.43 -7.48 27.62
CA ALA A 16 1.32 -7.05 26.56
C ALA A 16 2.81 -7.04 26.97
N PRO A 17 3.22 -6.53 28.15
CA PRO A 17 4.62 -6.53 28.58
C PRO A 17 5.29 -7.89 28.51
N LYS A 18 4.60 -8.95 28.92
CA LYS A 18 5.13 -10.32 28.92
C LYS A 18 5.40 -10.83 27.50
N ILE A 19 4.45 -10.59 26.60
CA ILE A 19 4.56 -11.03 25.20
C ILE A 19 5.59 -10.22 24.44
N LEU A 20 5.60 -8.89 24.61
CA LEU A 20 6.55 -8.01 23.96
C LEU A 20 7.99 -8.31 24.39
N THR A 21 8.23 -8.64 25.67
CA THR A 21 9.56 -9.04 26.14
C THR A 21 10.06 -10.32 25.44
N ALA A 22 9.16 -11.25 25.12
CA ALA A 22 9.51 -12.51 24.45
C ALA A 22 9.55 -12.41 22.92
N ALA A 23 9.05 -11.32 22.33
CA ALA A 23 9.01 -11.13 20.90
C ALA A 23 10.38 -10.74 20.34
N ASP A 24 10.69 -11.18 19.11
CA ASP A 24 11.86 -10.72 18.33
C ASP A 24 11.49 -9.55 17.42
N ILE A 25 10.26 -9.52 16.95
CA ILE A 25 9.74 -8.53 16.00
C ILE A 25 8.40 -7.99 16.52
N VAL A 26 8.24 -6.68 16.47
CA VAL A 26 6.99 -6.01 16.84
C VAL A 26 6.44 -5.26 15.64
N VAL A 27 5.21 -5.59 15.23
CA VAL A 27 4.51 -4.90 14.14
C VAL A 27 3.56 -3.85 14.73
N LEU A 28 3.82 -2.59 14.45
CA LEU A 28 2.94 -1.48 14.84
C LEU A 28 1.86 -1.29 13.77
N ALA A 29 0.66 -1.83 14.03
CA ALA A 29 -0.53 -1.76 13.19
C ALA A 29 -1.67 -1.03 13.89
N ILE A 30 -1.38 0.13 14.46
CA ILE A 30 -2.30 0.99 15.20
C ILE A 30 -2.62 2.27 14.41
N LYS A 31 -3.59 3.06 14.88
CA LYS A 31 -3.83 4.39 14.28
C LYS A 31 -2.69 5.35 14.65
N PRO A 32 -2.20 6.19 13.72
CA PRO A 32 -1.12 7.15 14.02
C PRO A 32 -1.39 8.04 15.23
N GLN A 33 -2.65 8.42 15.45
CA GLN A 33 -3.07 9.33 16.53
C GLN A 33 -2.85 8.78 17.95
N VAL A 34 -2.69 7.48 18.10
CA VAL A 34 -2.48 6.85 19.42
C VAL A 34 -1.05 6.36 19.63
N VAL A 35 -0.13 6.63 18.69
CA VAL A 35 1.24 6.09 18.75
C VAL A 35 2.00 6.57 20.00
N GLU A 36 1.81 7.81 20.41
CA GLU A 36 2.49 8.38 21.59
C GLU A 36 2.04 7.68 22.86
N SER A 37 0.73 7.53 23.09
CA SER A 37 0.22 6.83 24.27
C SER A 37 0.61 5.36 24.29
N VAL A 38 0.63 4.71 23.13
CA VAL A 38 1.11 3.32 23.04
C VAL A 38 2.60 3.23 23.32
N ALA A 39 3.40 4.20 22.87
CA ALA A 39 4.83 4.22 23.15
C ALA A 39 5.12 4.36 24.65
N GLU A 40 4.39 5.18 25.39
CA GLU A 40 4.50 5.29 26.85
C GLU A 40 4.36 3.93 27.54
N ASP A 41 3.44 3.09 27.04
CA ASP A 41 3.15 1.79 27.63
C ASP A 41 4.14 0.70 27.23
N ILE A 42 4.64 0.69 25.98
CA ILE A 42 5.36 -0.47 25.44
C ILE A 42 6.83 -0.23 25.10
N ALA A 43 7.31 1.01 25.00
CA ALA A 43 8.70 1.30 24.62
C ALA A 43 9.75 0.56 25.48
N PRO A 44 9.59 0.43 26.80
CA PRO A 44 10.57 -0.28 27.64
C PRO A 44 10.78 -1.76 27.28
N TYR A 45 9.82 -2.37 26.58
CA TYR A 45 9.84 -3.80 26.26
C TYR A 45 10.28 -4.10 24.82
N ILE A 46 10.41 -3.07 23.96
CA ILE A 46 10.64 -3.27 22.52
C ILE A 46 11.84 -2.50 21.94
N ALA A 47 12.59 -1.78 22.78
CA ALA A 47 13.71 -0.93 22.33
C ALA A 47 14.83 -1.72 21.61
N ASP A 48 15.03 -2.99 21.98
CA ASP A 48 16.03 -3.91 21.41
C ASP A 48 15.48 -4.79 20.28
N LYS A 49 14.21 -4.64 19.91
CA LYS A 49 13.51 -5.47 18.91
C LYS A 49 13.53 -4.84 17.51
N LEU A 50 13.25 -5.66 16.49
CA LEU A 50 12.89 -5.11 15.19
C LEU A 50 11.46 -4.54 15.26
N ILE A 51 11.33 -3.24 15.03
CA ILE A 51 10.04 -2.55 14.94
C ILE A 51 9.67 -2.40 13.47
N VAL A 52 8.56 -3.00 13.07
CA VAL A 52 7.98 -2.87 11.72
C VAL A 52 6.73 -2.00 11.84
N SER A 53 6.75 -0.81 11.25
CA SER A 53 5.65 0.14 11.36
C SER A 53 4.90 0.29 10.04
N ILE A 54 3.58 0.15 10.07
CA ILE A 54 2.69 0.49 8.94
C ILE A 54 1.90 1.78 9.18
N LEU A 55 2.34 2.61 10.14
CA LEU A 55 1.67 3.87 10.47
C LEU A 55 1.87 4.91 9.37
N ALA A 56 0.77 5.38 8.80
CA ALA A 56 0.81 6.48 7.84
C ALA A 56 1.24 7.79 8.54
N GLY A 57 2.15 8.54 7.92
CA GLY A 57 2.54 9.86 8.41
C GLY A 57 3.51 9.88 9.59
N VAL A 58 3.87 8.74 10.20
CA VAL A 58 4.85 8.70 11.30
C VAL A 58 6.22 8.33 10.76
N SER A 59 7.20 9.23 10.87
CA SER A 59 8.56 9.02 10.37
C SER A 59 9.36 8.02 11.21
N THR A 60 10.39 7.41 10.62
CA THR A 60 11.31 6.54 11.36
C THR A 60 12.04 7.29 12.46
N GLN A 61 12.38 8.57 12.24
CA GLN A 61 12.96 9.43 13.26
C GLN A 61 12.02 9.60 14.46
N ARG A 62 10.72 9.90 14.21
CA ARG A 62 9.73 10.03 15.29
C ARG A 62 9.54 8.72 16.05
N LEU A 63 9.48 7.60 15.33
CA LEU A 63 9.39 6.28 15.95
C LEU A 63 10.64 5.96 16.78
N SER A 64 11.84 6.33 16.29
CA SER A 64 13.09 6.16 17.05
C SER A 64 13.07 6.92 18.38
N GLU A 65 12.59 8.15 18.37
CA GLU A 65 12.44 8.96 19.59
C GLU A 65 11.43 8.35 20.56
N LEU A 66 10.26 7.92 20.06
CA LEU A 66 9.19 7.37 20.87
C LEU A 66 9.55 6.02 21.50
N PHE A 67 10.21 5.15 20.76
CA PHE A 67 10.51 3.78 21.21
C PHE A 67 11.97 3.59 21.68
N ASN A 68 12.78 4.66 21.68
CA ASN A 68 14.20 4.62 21.99
C ASN A 68 14.93 3.49 21.23
N SER A 69 14.66 3.36 19.94
CA SER A 69 15.18 2.30 19.07
C SER A 69 15.63 2.84 17.73
N ASP A 70 16.77 2.32 17.22
CA ASP A 70 17.25 2.58 15.85
C ASP A 70 16.94 1.44 14.87
N THR A 71 16.28 0.40 15.35
CA THR A 71 16.00 -0.82 14.57
C THR A 71 14.57 -0.83 14.04
N ILE A 72 14.30 0.10 13.12
CA ILE A 72 12.95 0.39 12.63
C ILE A 72 12.87 0.19 11.11
N VAL A 73 11.86 -0.55 10.66
CA VAL A 73 11.45 -0.63 9.26
C VAL A 73 10.06 0.00 9.14
N ARG A 74 9.98 1.06 8.33
CA ARG A 74 8.71 1.69 7.98
C ARG A 74 8.17 1.11 6.68
N CYS A 75 6.89 0.79 6.68
CA CYS A 75 6.23 0.12 5.57
C CYS A 75 4.97 0.90 5.15
N MET A 76 4.71 0.91 3.85
CA MET A 76 3.46 1.46 3.30
C MET A 76 2.75 0.37 2.48
N PRO A 77 1.93 -0.46 3.12
CA PRO A 77 1.07 -1.44 2.46
C PRO A 77 -0.15 -0.78 1.81
N ASN A 78 -0.93 -1.58 1.07
CA ASN A 78 -2.21 -1.17 0.52
C ASN A 78 -3.33 -2.16 0.83
N LEU A 79 -4.58 -1.78 0.56
CA LEU A 79 -5.77 -2.60 0.86
C LEU A 79 -5.73 -4.03 0.27
N PRO A 80 -5.24 -4.29 -0.95
CA PRO A 80 -5.12 -5.64 -1.51
C PRO A 80 -4.25 -6.60 -0.70
N ALA A 81 -3.42 -6.13 0.23
CA ALA A 81 -2.68 -6.98 1.16
C ALA A 81 -3.61 -7.88 2.00
N SER A 82 -4.85 -7.44 2.27
CA SER A 82 -5.84 -8.22 3.03
C SER A 82 -6.25 -9.54 2.33
N ILE A 83 -6.00 -9.64 1.04
CA ILE A 83 -6.27 -10.83 0.22
C ILE A 83 -4.99 -11.43 -0.39
N GLY A 84 -3.81 -11.07 0.12
CA GLY A 84 -2.53 -11.65 -0.30
C GLY A 84 -1.95 -11.12 -1.62
N VAL A 85 -2.50 -10.05 -2.18
CA VAL A 85 -2.04 -9.44 -3.44
C VAL A 85 -1.69 -7.96 -3.28
N GLY A 86 -1.17 -7.61 -2.12
CA GLY A 86 -0.75 -6.25 -1.81
C GLY A 86 0.53 -5.81 -2.50
N ALA A 87 0.79 -4.51 -2.43
CA ALA A 87 2.07 -3.91 -2.78
C ALA A 87 2.52 -3.02 -1.63
N THR A 88 3.71 -3.31 -1.09
CA THR A 88 4.25 -2.61 0.07
C THR A 88 5.60 -1.99 -0.24
N GLY A 89 5.74 -0.68 -0.03
CA GLY A 89 7.05 -0.04 0.02
C GLY A 89 7.65 -0.14 1.41
N LEU A 90 8.97 -0.40 1.50
CA LEU A 90 9.71 -0.50 2.75
C LEU A 90 10.88 0.47 2.77
N PHE A 91 11.10 1.07 3.92
CA PHE A 91 12.29 1.86 4.22
C PHE A 91 12.90 1.40 5.55
N ALA A 92 14.21 1.21 5.59
CA ALA A 92 14.94 0.84 6.79
C ALA A 92 15.67 2.05 7.39
N PHE A 93 15.45 2.30 8.68
CA PHE A 93 16.19 3.31 9.43
C PHE A 93 17.66 2.88 9.63
N ASN A 94 18.50 3.78 10.09
CA ASN A 94 19.96 3.77 10.04
C ASN A 94 20.68 2.45 10.38
N LYS A 95 20.24 1.72 11.40
CA LYS A 95 20.98 0.56 11.94
C LYS A 95 20.32 -0.79 11.71
N VAL A 96 19.36 -0.85 10.79
CA VAL A 96 18.68 -2.11 10.49
C VAL A 96 19.63 -3.05 9.73
N SER A 97 19.94 -4.20 10.31
CA SER A 97 20.80 -5.22 9.72
C SER A 97 20.20 -5.84 8.46
N ALA A 98 21.03 -6.50 7.65
CA ALA A 98 20.56 -7.23 6.49
C ALA A 98 19.58 -8.37 6.86
N GLU A 99 19.80 -9.00 8.02
CA GLU A 99 18.91 -10.02 8.57
C GLU A 99 17.54 -9.45 8.92
N TYR A 100 17.48 -8.34 9.65
CA TYR A 100 16.24 -7.68 9.99
C TYR A 100 15.49 -7.14 8.76
N LYS A 101 16.22 -6.65 7.75
CA LYS A 101 15.61 -6.31 6.46
C LYS A 101 14.96 -7.52 5.80
N ALA A 102 15.63 -8.66 5.79
CA ALA A 102 15.09 -9.89 5.22
C ALA A 102 13.84 -10.35 5.97
N GLN A 103 13.84 -10.29 7.30
CA GLN A 103 12.70 -10.68 8.13
C GLN A 103 11.49 -9.73 7.91
N ALA A 104 11.71 -8.41 7.92
CA ALA A 104 10.65 -7.44 7.61
C ALA A 104 10.07 -7.67 6.21
N ALA A 105 10.93 -7.87 5.21
CA ALA A 105 10.48 -8.16 3.85
C ALA A 105 9.64 -9.45 3.79
N ALA A 106 10.08 -10.53 4.45
CA ALA A 106 9.35 -11.79 4.47
C ALA A 106 7.94 -11.66 5.08
N ILE A 107 7.80 -10.87 6.16
CA ILE A 107 6.48 -10.58 6.76
C ILE A 107 5.57 -9.90 5.73
N LEU A 108 6.04 -8.85 5.05
CA LEU A 108 5.20 -8.10 4.11
C LEU A 108 4.98 -8.87 2.78
N GLN A 109 5.93 -9.73 2.38
CA GLN A 109 5.79 -10.61 1.22
C GLN A 109 4.72 -11.70 1.42
N SER A 110 4.38 -12.05 2.64
CA SER A 110 3.24 -12.95 2.92
C SER A 110 1.89 -12.37 2.49
N CYS A 111 1.82 -11.05 2.29
CA CYS A 111 0.63 -10.32 1.90
C CYS A 111 0.68 -9.75 0.46
N GLY A 112 1.72 -10.09 -0.33
CA GLY A 112 1.89 -9.58 -1.70
C GLY A 112 3.35 -9.33 -2.04
N ILE A 113 3.64 -8.24 -2.76
CA ILE A 113 5.03 -7.84 -3.05
C ILE A 113 5.54 -6.82 -2.04
N ALA A 114 6.84 -6.87 -1.75
CA ALA A 114 7.52 -5.91 -0.89
C ALA A 114 8.76 -5.35 -1.60
N VAL A 115 8.86 -4.02 -1.70
CA VAL A 115 9.91 -3.32 -2.47
C VAL A 115 10.60 -2.30 -1.57
N TRP A 116 11.94 -2.38 -1.49
CA TRP A 116 12.74 -1.43 -0.74
C TRP A 116 12.90 -0.11 -1.48
N VAL A 117 12.77 0.98 -0.75
CA VAL A 117 13.17 2.32 -1.19
C VAL A 117 14.42 2.75 -0.41
N ASN A 118 15.25 3.59 -1.03
CA ASN A 118 16.52 4.05 -0.46
C ASN A 118 16.41 5.38 0.31
N ASP A 119 15.25 6.03 0.25
CA ASP A 119 14.95 7.29 0.93
C ASP A 119 13.54 7.21 1.51
N GLU A 120 13.39 7.61 2.79
CA GLU A 120 12.09 7.58 3.47
C GLU A 120 11.05 8.46 2.78
N THR A 121 11.45 9.57 2.21
CA THR A 121 10.55 10.50 1.50
C THR A 121 9.87 9.85 0.29
N LEU A 122 10.49 8.83 -0.29
CA LEU A 122 9.89 8.04 -1.38
C LEU A 122 8.65 7.25 -0.94
N LEU A 123 8.46 7.03 0.37
CA LEU A 123 7.21 6.41 0.86
C LEU A 123 5.98 7.28 0.61
N HIS A 124 6.13 8.60 0.46
CA HIS A 124 5.03 9.47 0.01
C HIS A 124 4.66 9.19 -1.46
N VAL A 125 5.66 8.93 -2.30
CA VAL A 125 5.43 8.52 -3.70
C VAL A 125 4.83 7.11 -3.76
N VAL A 126 5.33 6.18 -2.95
CA VAL A 126 4.73 4.84 -2.77
C VAL A 126 3.26 4.95 -2.37
N THR A 127 2.93 5.87 -1.47
CA THR A 127 1.53 6.13 -1.08
C THR A 127 0.68 6.49 -2.30
N ALA A 128 1.16 7.35 -3.18
CA ALA A 128 0.42 7.74 -4.39
C ALA A 128 0.36 6.62 -5.45
N VAL A 129 1.45 5.83 -5.60
CA VAL A 129 1.54 4.78 -6.64
C VAL A 129 0.82 3.50 -6.24
N SER A 130 0.88 3.09 -4.98
CA SER A 130 0.31 1.81 -4.52
C SER A 130 -0.65 1.92 -3.35
N GLY A 131 -0.37 2.79 -2.37
CA GLY A 131 -1.22 2.92 -1.18
C GLY A 131 -2.63 3.38 -1.53
N SER A 132 -2.74 4.44 -2.31
CA SER A 132 -4.00 5.08 -2.72
C SER A 132 -4.53 4.59 -4.07
N SER A 133 -3.69 4.01 -4.93
CA SER A 133 -4.08 3.65 -6.30
C SER A 133 -5.22 2.63 -6.42
N PRO A 134 -5.48 1.71 -5.47
CA PRO A 134 -6.69 0.91 -5.52
C PRO A 134 -7.96 1.76 -5.64
N ALA A 135 -8.01 2.92 -4.94
CA ALA A 135 -9.15 3.83 -5.04
C ALA A 135 -9.26 4.48 -6.43
N TYR A 136 -8.13 4.76 -7.11
CA TYR A 136 -8.16 5.30 -8.49
C TYR A 136 -8.75 4.29 -9.47
N PHE A 137 -8.38 3.02 -9.32
CA PHE A 137 -8.93 1.94 -10.15
C PHE A 137 -10.40 1.70 -9.86
N PHE A 138 -10.82 1.74 -8.59
CA PHE A 138 -12.24 1.62 -8.24
C PHE A 138 -13.05 2.77 -8.85
N TYR A 139 -12.57 4.01 -8.76
CA TYR A 139 -13.22 5.18 -9.32
C TYR A 139 -13.35 5.10 -10.86
N MET A 140 -12.30 4.63 -11.54
CA MET A 140 -12.37 4.36 -12.97
C MET A 140 -13.40 3.27 -13.31
N LEU A 141 -13.42 2.17 -12.56
CA LEU A 141 -14.39 1.09 -12.75
C LEU A 141 -15.83 1.57 -12.52
N GLU A 142 -16.07 2.39 -11.48
CA GLU A 142 -17.37 3.00 -11.21
C GLU A 142 -17.87 3.80 -12.43
N ALA A 143 -17.04 4.69 -12.96
CA ALA A 143 -17.36 5.48 -14.14
C ALA A 143 -17.63 4.62 -15.39
N MET A 144 -16.84 3.56 -15.59
CA MET A 144 -17.05 2.62 -16.71
C MET A 144 -18.36 1.86 -16.58
N VAL A 145 -18.69 1.35 -15.39
CA VAL A 145 -19.92 0.60 -15.12
C VAL A 145 -21.14 1.53 -15.29
N GLU A 146 -21.11 2.72 -14.71
CA GLU A 146 -22.18 3.71 -14.86
C GLU A 146 -22.45 4.02 -16.33
N LYS A 147 -21.39 4.27 -17.12
CA LYS A 147 -21.55 4.55 -18.54
C LYS A 147 -22.08 3.35 -19.32
N ALA A 148 -21.64 2.14 -19.00
CA ALA A 148 -22.13 0.92 -19.63
C ALA A 148 -23.63 0.70 -19.39
N VAL A 149 -24.10 0.99 -18.19
CA VAL A 149 -25.54 0.94 -17.83
C VAL A 149 -26.34 1.97 -18.62
N GLN A 150 -25.86 3.20 -18.73
CA GLN A 150 -26.48 4.23 -19.57
C GLN A 150 -26.58 3.84 -21.06
N LEU A 151 -25.67 2.98 -21.53
CA LEU A 151 -25.64 2.46 -22.90
C LEU A 151 -26.46 1.17 -23.07
N GLY A 152 -27.11 0.69 -22.00
CA GLY A 152 -28.09 -0.41 -22.07
C GLY A 152 -27.58 -1.76 -21.58
N LEU A 153 -26.35 -1.85 -21.05
CA LEU A 153 -25.86 -3.08 -20.41
C LEU A 153 -26.43 -3.17 -19.00
N ASP A 154 -26.78 -4.36 -18.53
CA ASP A 154 -27.15 -4.51 -17.12
C ASP A 154 -25.93 -4.34 -16.20
N GLU A 155 -26.18 -3.83 -14.99
CA GLU A 155 -25.13 -3.43 -14.04
C GLU A 155 -24.22 -4.60 -13.66
N GLN A 156 -24.78 -5.78 -13.43
CA GLN A 156 -24.02 -6.95 -13.02
C GLN A 156 -23.05 -7.38 -14.11
N THR A 157 -23.51 -7.46 -15.36
CA THR A 157 -22.68 -7.78 -16.53
C THR A 157 -21.61 -6.72 -16.74
N ALA A 158 -21.98 -5.43 -16.66
CA ALA A 158 -21.03 -4.32 -16.81
C ALA A 158 -19.90 -4.43 -15.78
N LYS A 159 -20.24 -4.65 -14.51
CA LYS A 159 -19.26 -4.81 -13.41
C LYS A 159 -18.37 -6.02 -13.63
N LEU A 160 -18.93 -7.19 -13.95
CA LEU A 160 -18.16 -8.41 -14.20
C LEU A 160 -17.13 -8.21 -15.31
N LEU A 161 -17.53 -7.63 -16.43
CA LEU A 161 -16.65 -7.40 -17.58
C LEU A 161 -15.55 -6.38 -17.26
N ALA A 162 -15.90 -5.27 -16.64
CA ALA A 162 -14.94 -4.21 -16.29
C ALA A 162 -13.89 -4.70 -15.27
N VAL A 163 -14.32 -5.38 -14.19
CA VAL A 163 -13.42 -5.94 -13.19
C VAL A 163 -12.50 -7.00 -13.80
N GLN A 164 -13.04 -7.94 -14.60
CA GLN A 164 -12.20 -8.98 -15.22
C GLN A 164 -11.20 -8.38 -16.21
N SER A 165 -11.57 -7.32 -16.95
CA SER A 165 -10.64 -6.61 -17.83
C SER A 165 -9.48 -5.96 -17.07
N LEU A 166 -9.74 -5.32 -15.92
CA LEU A 166 -8.70 -4.76 -15.06
C LEU A 166 -7.75 -5.84 -14.54
N ILE A 167 -8.30 -6.97 -14.06
CA ILE A 167 -7.51 -8.11 -13.57
C ILE A 167 -6.60 -8.63 -14.68
N GLY A 168 -7.15 -8.88 -15.88
CA GLY A 168 -6.39 -9.37 -17.03
C GLY A 168 -5.31 -8.40 -17.47
N ALA A 169 -5.62 -7.10 -17.56
CA ALA A 169 -4.63 -6.07 -17.88
C ALA A 169 -3.51 -6.01 -16.84
N GLY A 170 -3.84 -6.12 -15.55
CA GLY A 170 -2.86 -6.15 -14.47
C GLY A 170 -1.91 -7.35 -14.54
N PHE A 171 -2.42 -8.52 -14.91
CA PHE A 171 -1.58 -9.71 -15.14
C PHE A 171 -0.62 -9.54 -16.31
N LEU A 172 -1.09 -9.01 -17.44
CA LEU A 172 -0.22 -8.75 -18.60
C LEU A 172 0.84 -7.69 -18.30
N ALA A 173 0.50 -6.68 -17.51
CA ALA A 173 1.38 -5.57 -17.16
C ALA A 173 2.57 -5.95 -16.27
N LYS A 174 2.62 -7.18 -15.72
CA LYS A 174 3.73 -7.62 -14.87
C LYS A 174 5.03 -7.81 -15.62
N ASP A 175 4.97 -8.30 -16.84
CA ASP A 175 6.13 -8.78 -17.57
C ASP A 175 6.40 -7.99 -18.87
N ASP A 176 5.48 -7.12 -19.28
CA ASP A 176 5.55 -6.38 -20.53
C ASP A 176 5.59 -4.84 -20.29
N ASP A 177 6.16 -4.10 -21.21
CA ASP A 177 6.12 -2.64 -21.24
C ASP A 177 4.70 -2.11 -21.47
N LEU A 178 4.27 -1.17 -20.63
CA LEU A 178 2.90 -0.65 -20.61
C LEU A 178 2.51 0.05 -21.92
N ALA A 179 3.44 0.79 -22.53
CA ALA A 179 3.18 1.47 -23.80
C ALA A 179 3.03 0.46 -24.96
N VAL A 180 3.86 -0.60 -24.93
CA VAL A 180 3.76 -1.70 -25.90
C VAL A 180 2.44 -2.44 -25.75
N LEU A 181 2.02 -2.75 -24.52
CA LEU A 181 0.71 -3.40 -24.28
C LEU A 181 -0.44 -2.54 -24.78
N ARG A 182 -0.42 -1.24 -24.49
CA ARG A 182 -1.43 -0.30 -24.99
C ARG A 182 -1.48 -0.31 -26.52
N GLN A 183 -0.34 -0.28 -27.20
CA GLN A 183 -0.27 -0.31 -28.67
C GLN A 183 -0.80 -1.63 -29.24
N LYS A 184 -0.50 -2.77 -28.62
CA LYS A 184 -1.00 -4.10 -29.05
C LYS A 184 -2.53 -4.17 -29.16
N VAL A 185 -3.24 -3.43 -28.31
CA VAL A 185 -4.71 -3.41 -28.26
C VAL A 185 -5.33 -2.17 -28.94
N THR A 186 -4.50 -1.28 -29.50
CA THR A 186 -4.92 -0.01 -30.13
C THR A 186 -4.67 -0.06 -31.63
N SER A 187 -5.55 -0.73 -32.39
CA SER A 187 -5.45 -0.78 -33.84
C SER A 187 -5.86 0.55 -34.48
N LYS A 188 -5.16 0.95 -35.55
CA LYS A 188 -5.42 2.20 -36.28
C LYS A 188 -6.87 2.26 -36.77
N GLY A 189 -7.59 3.32 -36.40
CA GLY A 189 -9.01 3.52 -36.76
C GLY A 189 -9.98 2.61 -36.00
N GLY A 190 -9.52 1.84 -35.00
CA GLY A 190 -10.36 0.96 -34.20
C GLY A 190 -11.05 1.70 -33.02
N THR A 191 -11.93 0.97 -32.34
CA THR A 191 -12.71 1.49 -31.21
C THR A 191 -11.82 1.89 -30.03
N THR A 192 -10.75 1.13 -29.76
CA THR A 192 -9.78 1.46 -28.72
C THR A 192 -9.03 2.75 -29.06
N GLN A 193 -8.64 2.95 -30.33
CA GLN A 193 -7.98 4.20 -30.75
C GLN A 193 -8.90 5.40 -30.46
N ALA A 194 -10.17 5.34 -30.87
CA ALA A 194 -11.11 6.42 -30.62
C ALA A 194 -11.30 6.73 -29.13
N ALA A 195 -11.27 5.72 -28.26
CA ALA A 195 -11.33 5.92 -26.82
C ALA A 195 -10.05 6.57 -26.27
N ILE A 196 -8.87 6.12 -26.72
CA ILE A 196 -7.58 6.72 -26.31
C ILE A 196 -7.48 8.16 -26.77
N ASP A 197 -7.87 8.47 -28.01
CA ASP A 197 -7.89 9.84 -28.54
C ASP A 197 -8.79 10.75 -27.68
N ALA A 198 -9.95 10.25 -27.21
CA ALA A 198 -10.82 10.99 -26.31
C ALA A 198 -10.18 11.26 -24.94
N PHE A 199 -9.46 10.29 -24.35
CA PHE A 199 -8.68 10.49 -23.12
C PHE A 199 -7.55 11.51 -23.31
N GLU A 200 -6.83 11.42 -24.42
CA GLU A 200 -5.73 12.35 -24.74
C GLU A 200 -6.26 13.78 -24.94
N ALA A 201 -7.39 13.94 -25.64
CA ALA A 201 -8.05 15.24 -25.82
C ALA A 201 -8.47 15.90 -24.49
N GLN A 202 -8.74 15.11 -23.45
CA GLN A 202 -9.01 15.58 -22.08
C GLN A 202 -7.75 15.69 -21.20
N ASN A 203 -6.55 15.55 -21.79
CA ASN A 203 -5.27 15.60 -21.04
C ASN A 203 -5.22 14.60 -19.87
N PHE A 204 -5.65 13.36 -20.09
CA PHE A 204 -5.71 12.32 -19.05
C PHE A 204 -4.41 12.17 -18.27
N ALA A 205 -3.26 12.21 -18.94
CA ALA A 205 -1.95 12.17 -18.26
C ALA A 205 -1.78 13.31 -17.23
N LYS A 206 -2.26 14.51 -17.55
CA LYS A 206 -2.21 15.65 -16.63
C LYS A 206 -3.19 15.50 -15.46
N ILE A 207 -4.34 14.87 -15.68
CA ILE A 207 -5.28 14.55 -14.60
C ILE A 207 -4.63 13.59 -13.60
N VAL A 208 -3.96 12.53 -14.09
CA VAL A 208 -3.23 11.56 -13.24
C VAL A 208 -2.08 12.24 -12.50
N ASP A 209 -1.27 13.07 -13.19
CA ASP A 209 -0.19 13.84 -12.59
C ASP A 209 -0.69 14.69 -11.41
N ASN A 210 -1.73 15.49 -11.63
CA ASN A 210 -2.32 16.34 -10.60
C ASN A 210 -2.87 15.54 -9.40
N ALA A 211 -3.54 14.41 -9.67
CA ALA A 211 -4.11 13.56 -8.62
C ALA A 211 -3.01 12.92 -7.76
N MET A 212 -1.96 12.38 -8.38
CA MET A 212 -0.83 11.79 -7.67
C MET A 212 -0.07 12.85 -6.87
N GLN A 213 0.17 14.05 -7.45
CA GLN A 213 0.84 15.13 -6.73
C GLN A 213 0.02 15.59 -5.52
N ALA A 214 -1.30 15.70 -5.63
CA ALA A 214 -2.18 16.02 -4.50
C ALA A 214 -2.08 14.96 -3.39
N CYS A 215 -2.02 13.68 -3.76
CA CYS A 215 -1.82 12.59 -2.80
C CYS A 215 -0.47 12.69 -2.08
N VAL A 216 0.62 12.94 -2.80
CA VAL A 216 1.98 13.13 -2.23
C VAL A 216 1.97 14.30 -1.27
N ASN A 217 1.45 15.45 -1.67
CA ASN A 217 1.40 16.66 -0.84
C ASN A 217 0.63 16.37 0.46
N ARG A 218 -0.53 15.72 0.36
CA ARG A 218 -1.33 15.37 1.55
C ARG A 218 -0.60 14.38 2.45
N SER A 219 0.09 13.40 1.89
CA SER A 219 0.91 12.46 2.65
C SER A 219 2.03 13.14 3.42
N GLN A 220 2.66 14.16 2.83
CA GLN A 220 3.69 14.98 3.48
C GLN A 220 3.13 15.87 4.59
N GLU A 221 1.95 16.45 4.39
CA GLU A 221 1.25 17.25 5.43
C GLU A 221 0.91 16.42 6.66
N LEU A 222 0.48 15.18 6.46
CA LEU A 222 0.13 14.25 7.55
C LEU A 222 1.36 13.71 8.29
N ALA A 223 2.56 13.86 7.73
CA ALA A 223 3.82 13.41 8.33
C ALA A 223 4.50 14.49 9.20
N LYS A 224 3.89 15.65 9.36
CA LYS A 224 4.31 16.74 10.24
C LYS A 224 3.66 16.56 11.58
#